data_7287cf8b012d866ed578b6721411eef3
#
_entry.id   7287cf8b012d866ed578b6721411eef3
#
_cell.length_a   1.000
_cell.length_b   1.000
_cell.length_c   1.000
_cell.angle_alpha   90.00
_cell.angle_beta   90.00
_cell.angle_gamma   90.00
#
_symmetry.space_group_name_H-M   'P 1'
#
loop_
_entity.id
_entity.type
_entity.pdbx_description
1 polymer ?
#
loop_
_entity_poly.entity_id
_entity_poly.type
_entity_poly.pdbx_seq_one_letter_code
_entity_poly.pdbx_strand_id
1 'polypeptide(L)' 'MFPNLEAEMARSKITQAKLADILDVTPTTMSFKLSGRSSLSLRECVEIKRKAFPDKTLDYLFATDEEGEG' A
#
# COMPACT_ATOMS: atom_id res chain seq x y z
N MET A 1 -3.31 -1.80 -8.70
CA MET A 1 -3.65 -2.93 -7.84
C MET A 1 -4.41 -2.50 -6.58
N PHE A 2 -3.99 -1.44 -5.96
CA PHE A 2 -4.65 -0.93 -4.76
C PHE A 2 -5.12 0.51 -5.00
N PRO A 3 -6.26 0.68 -5.66
CA PRO A 3 -6.67 2.03 -6.07
C PRO A 3 -6.91 2.98 -4.90
N ASN A 4 -7.44 2.46 -3.79
CA ASN A 4 -7.67 3.34 -2.63
C ASN A 4 -6.35 3.77 -2.00
N LEU A 5 -5.39 2.86 -1.93
CA LEU A 5 -4.09 3.20 -1.40
C LEU A 5 -3.41 4.25 -2.27
N GLU A 6 -3.49 4.08 -3.59
CA GLU A 6 -2.89 5.03 -4.50
C GLU A 6 -3.53 6.41 -4.37
N ALA A 7 -4.85 6.44 -4.22
CA ALA A 7 -5.56 7.70 -4.04
C ALA A 7 -5.13 8.41 -2.76
N GLU A 8 -4.98 7.65 -1.69
CA GLU A 8 -4.56 8.26 -0.41
C GLU A 8 -3.11 8.70 -0.46
N MET A 9 -2.26 7.96 -1.16
CA MET A 9 -0.88 8.38 -1.36
C MET A 9 -0.82 9.74 -2.07
N ALA A 10 -1.61 9.88 -3.13
CA ALA A 10 -1.63 11.15 -3.86
C ALA A 10 -2.18 12.27 -2.99
N ARG A 11 -3.24 11.98 -2.24
CA ARG A 11 -3.87 12.98 -1.38
C ARG A 11 -2.93 13.47 -0.29
N SER A 12 -2.15 12.55 0.27
CA SER A 12 -1.23 12.85 1.36
C SER A 12 0.18 13.14 0.88
N LYS A 13 0.41 13.06 -0.42
CA LYS A 13 1.73 13.30 -1.03
C LYS A 13 2.77 12.33 -0.50
N ILE A 14 2.35 11.08 -0.31
CA ILE A 14 3.24 10.01 0.14
C ILE A 14 3.66 9.23 -1.10
N THR A 15 4.96 9.05 -1.28
CA THR A 15 5.51 8.40 -2.47
C THR A 15 5.79 6.94 -2.22
N GLN A 16 6.05 6.20 -3.30
CA GLN A 16 6.50 4.81 -3.18
C GLN A 16 7.79 4.71 -2.40
N ALA A 17 8.68 5.69 -2.58
CA ALA A 17 9.94 5.70 -1.85
C ALA A 17 9.68 5.78 -0.35
N LYS A 18 8.67 6.56 0.05
CA LYS A 18 8.32 6.66 1.46
C LYS A 18 7.80 5.32 1.99
N LEU A 19 6.95 4.66 1.22
CA LEU A 19 6.46 3.34 1.62
C LEU A 19 7.60 2.32 1.68
N ALA A 20 8.53 2.39 0.75
CA ALA A 20 9.69 1.52 0.76
C ALA A 20 10.50 1.71 2.04
N ASP A 21 10.68 2.97 2.45
CA ASP A 21 11.34 3.29 3.70
C ASP A 21 10.62 2.66 4.89
N ILE A 22 9.31 2.79 4.92
CA ILE A 22 8.50 2.25 6.02
C ILE A 22 8.71 0.74 6.14
N LEU A 23 8.78 0.05 5.01
CA LEU A 23 8.90 -1.40 4.99
C LEU A 23 10.35 -1.87 4.96
N ASP A 24 11.29 -0.94 4.86
CA ASP A 24 12.71 -1.26 4.80
C ASP A 24 13.03 -2.14 3.59
N VAL A 25 12.47 -1.76 2.45
CA VAL A 25 12.74 -2.43 1.17
C VAL A 25 13.14 -1.37 0.15
N THR A 26 13.63 -1.84 -1.01
CA THR A 26 14.00 -0.89 -2.08
C THR A 26 12.73 -0.37 -2.77
N PRO A 27 12.81 0.82 -3.41
CA PRO A 27 11.67 1.32 -4.17
C PRO A 27 11.23 0.37 -5.27
N THR A 28 12.15 -0.34 -5.90
CA THR A 28 11.81 -1.32 -6.92
C THR A 28 10.96 -2.45 -6.34
N THR A 29 11.36 -2.97 -5.19
CA THR A 29 10.59 -4.00 -4.51
C THR A 29 9.21 -3.49 -4.13
N MET A 30 9.14 -2.25 -3.64
CA MET A 30 7.86 -1.64 -3.30
C MET A 30 6.95 -1.53 -4.52
N SER A 31 7.52 -1.15 -5.65
CA SER A 31 6.76 -1.05 -6.90
C SER A 31 6.17 -2.41 -7.28
N PHE A 32 6.95 -3.48 -7.14
CA PHE A 32 6.46 -4.83 -7.44
C PHE A 32 5.31 -5.21 -6.51
N LYS A 33 5.43 -4.87 -5.23
CA LYS A 33 4.38 -5.18 -4.26
C LYS A 33 3.09 -4.43 -4.60
N LEU A 34 3.20 -3.17 -4.98
CA LEU A 34 2.03 -2.35 -5.29
C LEU A 34 1.36 -2.78 -6.60
N SER A 35 2.13 -3.32 -7.54
CA SER A 35 1.58 -3.76 -8.82
C SER A 35 1.03 -5.18 -8.77
N GLY A 36 1.26 -5.89 -7.69
CA GLY A 36 0.79 -7.27 -7.56
C GLY A 36 1.78 -8.32 -7.96
N ARG A 37 2.99 -7.93 -8.39
CA ARG A 37 4.02 -8.90 -8.77
C ARG A 37 4.60 -9.63 -7.57
N SER A 38 4.65 -8.95 -6.44
CA SER A 38 5.05 -9.55 -5.18
C SER A 38 3.93 -9.40 -4.19
N SER A 39 3.81 -10.35 -3.28
CA SER A 39 2.77 -10.29 -2.27
C SER A 39 3.10 -9.26 -1.20
N LEU A 40 2.08 -8.59 -0.69
CA LEU A 40 2.18 -7.80 0.52
C LEU A 40 1.67 -8.67 1.67
N SER A 41 2.50 -8.87 2.67
CA SER A 41 2.06 -9.62 3.84
C SER A 41 1.15 -8.75 4.69
N LEU A 42 0.37 -9.39 5.55
CA LEU A 42 -0.49 -8.64 6.46
C LEU A 42 0.34 -7.70 7.33
N ARG A 43 1.49 -8.16 7.77
CA ARG A 43 2.38 -7.34 8.59
C ARG A 43 2.80 -6.08 7.86
N GLU A 44 3.12 -6.21 6.56
CA GLU A 44 3.51 -5.05 5.76
C GLU A 44 2.36 -4.09 5.61
N CYS A 45 1.16 -4.62 5.38
CA CYS A 45 -0.03 -3.77 5.28
C CYS A 45 -0.25 -2.99 6.57
N VAL A 46 -0.12 -3.67 7.72
CA VAL A 46 -0.30 -3.02 9.01
C VAL A 46 0.74 -1.92 9.22
N GLU A 47 1.99 -2.17 8.82
CA GLU A 47 3.04 -1.16 8.95
C GLU A 47 2.72 0.09 8.14
N ILE A 48 2.27 -0.10 6.90
CA ILE A 48 1.92 1.03 6.05
C ILE A 48 0.77 1.80 6.68
N LYS A 49 -0.26 1.09 7.13
CA LYS A 49 -1.41 1.75 7.75
C LYS A 49 -0.97 2.56 8.97
N ARG A 50 -0.22 1.93 9.87
CA ARG A 50 0.12 2.58 11.13
C ARG A 50 1.03 3.80 10.94
N LYS A 51 1.94 3.73 9.99
CA LYS A 51 2.94 4.78 9.83
C LYS A 51 2.56 5.84 8.82
N ALA A 52 1.77 5.48 7.81
CA ALA A 52 1.42 6.42 6.76
C ALA A 52 -0.03 6.88 6.84
N PHE A 53 -0.94 5.98 7.21
CA PHE A 53 -2.38 6.28 7.17
C PHE A 53 -3.07 5.76 8.42
N PRO A 54 -2.72 6.28 9.61
CA PRO A 54 -3.26 5.71 10.85
C PRO A 54 -4.77 5.87 11.00
N ASP A 55 -5.37 6.82 10.29
CA ASP A 55 -6.81 7.06 10.37
C ASP A 55 -7.60 6.32 9.30
N LYS A 56 -6.95 5.49 8.48
CA LYS A 56 -7.64 4.68 7.48
C LYS A 56 -7.61 3.23 7.89
N THR A 57 -8.57 2.45 7.41
CA THR A 57 -8.62 1.02 7.75
C THR A 57 -7.82 0.20 6.75
N LEU A 58 -7.39 -0.97 7.18
CA LEU A 58 -6.71 -1.90 6.27
C LEU A 58 -7.63 -2.32 5.14
N ASP A 59 -8.89 -2.59 5.45
CA ASP A 59 -9.85 -3.01 4.43
C ASP A 59 -9.96 -1.97 3.33
N TYR A 60 -10.04 -0.71 3.71
CA TYR A 60 -10.14 0.37 2.73
C TYR A 60 -8.87 0.50 1.91
N LEU A 61 -7.71 0.57 2.60
CA LEU A 61 -6.45 0.83 1.93
C LEU A 61 -6.06 -0.26 0.95
N PHE A 62 -6.31 -1.49 1.31
CA PHE A 62 -5.82 -2.62 0.52
C PHE A 62 -6.91 -3.36 -0.22
N ALA A 63 -8.06 -2.71 -0.41
CA ALA A 63 -9.06 -3.21 -1.33
C ALA A 63 -8.48 -3.18 -2.74
N THR A 64 -8.71 -4.26 -3.49
CA THR A 64 -8.20 -4.34 -4.84
C THR A 64 -9.32 -4.09 -5.82
N ASP A 65 -8.96 -3.71 -7.04
CA ASP A 65 -9.95 -3.47 -8.07
C ASP A 65 -10.56 -4.75 -8.61
N GLU A 66 -10.09 -5.90 -8.14
CA GLU A 66 -10.64 -7.19 -8.54
C GLU A 66 -11.70 -7.69 -7.58
N GLU A 67 -11.86 -7.04 -6.46
CA GLU A 67 -12.76 -7.55 -5.43
C GLU A 67 -14.19 -7.61 -5.84
N GLY A 68 -14.61 -6.67 -6.65
CA GLY A 68 -15.98 -6.64 -7.09
C GLY A 68 -16.36 -7.81 -7.98
N GLU A 69 -15.37 -8.49 -8.46
CA GLU A 69 -15.57 -9.63 -9.35
C GLU A 69 -15.92 -10.88 -8.61
N GLY A 70 -15.48 -10.95 -7.43
CA GLY A 70 -15.48 -12.07 -6.55
C GLY A 70 -16.69 -12.88 -6.39
#